data_571d3db5fd9c2d4348dd7133814ed971
#
_entry.id   571d3db5fd9c2d4348dd7133814ed971
#
_cell.length_a   1.000
_cell.length_b   1.000
_cell.length_c   1.000
_cell.angle_alpha   90.00
_cell.angle_beta   90.00
_cell.angle_gamma   90.00
#
_symmetry.space_group_name_H-M   'P 1'
#
loop_
_entity.id
_entity.type
_entity.pdbx_description
1 polymer ?
#
loop_
_entity_poly.entity_id
_entity_poly.type
_entity_poly.pdbx_seq_one_letter_code
_entity_poly.pdbx_strand_id
1 'polypeptide(L)'
;MRVAYTKARLASRIRQLARSISKDYAGRTLDVVIVLDNGYLFGADLIRSLSVPVICHFVRAEMRDLKLAGHERREIYFSWPPKLRGRDVLLVDAILNTGVTQDFLMKQLEESRPRSIRLAVLFDKPGARKLDIKAEYTGFSSASNYWVGYGLGGRDGLYRNLPYVALSPPSRRKGAATRRRGAARGRVKSWKG
;
A
#
# COMPACT_ATOMS: atom_id res chain seq x y z
N MET A 1 -3.45 15.90 -15.01
CA MET A 1 -2.56 14.77 -14.69
C MET A 1 -2.45 13.86 -15.92
N ARG A 2 -1.25 13.35 -16.21
CA ARG A 2 -1.05 12.39 -17.32
C ARG A 2 -1.40 10.98 -16.83
N VAL A 3 -2.39 10.32 -17.46
CA VAL A 3 -2.77 8.95 -17.16
C VAL A 3 -1.66 7.99 -17.63
N ALA A 4 -1.17 7.15 -16.73
CA ALA A 4 -0.17 6.12 -17.00
C ALA A 4 -0.81 4.74 -17.26
N TYR A 5 -1.84 4.40 -16.48
CA TYR A 5 -2.58 3.15 -16.60
C TYR A 5 -4.08 3.44 -16.52
N THR A 6 -4.80 3.12 -17.59
CA THR A 6 -6.26 3.29 -17.65
C THR A 6 -6.98 2.24 -16.78
N LYS A 7 -8.22 2.51 -16.38
CA LYS A 7 -9.09 1.56 -15.67
C LYS A 7 -9.16 0.21 -16.39
N ALA A 8 -9.36 0.22 -17.71
CA ALA A 8 -9.46 -1.00 -18.50
C ALA A 8 -8.17 -1.83 -18.48
N ARG A 9 -7.00 -1.17 -18.59
CA ARG A 9 -5.69 -1.82 -18.54
C ARG A 9 -5.42 -2.46 -17.17
N LEU A 10 -5.75 -1.74 -16.08
CA LEU A 10 -5.65 -2.27 -14.72
C LEU A 10 -6.53 -3.50 -14.55
N ALA A 11 -7.82 -3.39 -14.89
CA ALA A 11 -8.77 -4.49 -14.76
C ALA A 11 -8.37 -5.73 -15.58
N SER A 12 -7.87 -5.55 -16.81
CA SER A 12 -7.38 -6.65 -17.65
C SER A 12 -6.20 -7.37 -17.01
N ARG A 13 -5.22 -6.59 -16.47
CA ARG A 13 -4.04 -7.19 -15.84
C ARG A 13 -4.38 -7.92 -14.55
N ILE A 14 -5.28 -7.37 -13.73
CA ILE A 14 -5.73 -7.99 -12.49
C ILE A 14 -6.40 -9.34 -12.78
N ARG A 15 -7.27 -9.41 -13.80
CA ARG A 15 -7.86 -10.70 -14.21
C ARG A 15 -6.82 -11.72 -14.70
N GLN A 16 -5.74 -11.27 -15.34
CA GLN A 16 -4.64 -12.18 -15.71
C GLN A 16 -3.92 -12.71 -14.46
N LEU A 17 -3.59 -11.85 -13.51
CA LEU A 17 -3.00 -12.27 -12.23
C LEU A 17 -3.91 -13.25 -11.48
N ALA A 18 -5.21 -12.93 -11.38
CA ALA A 18 -6.18 -13.77 -10.71
C ALA A 18 -6.26 -15.16 -11.33
N ARG A 19 -6.23 -15.29 -12.66
CA ARG A 19 -6.18 -16.60 -13.35
C ARG A 19 -4.93 -17.39 -12.99
N SER A 20 -3.75 -16.75 -12.97
CA SER A 20 -2.50 -17.43 -12.61
C SER A 20 -2.53 -17.89 -11.16
N ILE A 21 -2.95 -17.02 -10.23
CA ILE A 21 -3.08 -17.34 -8.81
C ILE A 21 -4.09 -18.47 -8.61
N SER A 22 -5.27 -18.39 -9.23
CA SER A 22 -6.30 -19.42 -9.10
C SER A 22 -5.85 -20.79 -9.63
N LYS A 23 -5.03 -20.82 -10.67
CA LYS A 23 -4.42 -22.05 -11.19
C LYS A 23 -3.44 -22.64 -10.17
N ASP A 24 -2.56 -21.83 -9.60
CA ASP A 24 -1.54 -22.27 -8.65
C ASP A 24 -2.14 -22.78 -7.32
N TYR A 25 -3.32 -22.28 -6.95
CA TYR A 25 -4.03 -22.63 -5.71
C TYR A 25 -5.31 -23.45 -5.94
N ALA A 26 -5.45 -24.09 -7.11
CA ALA A 26 -6.63 -24.89 -7.44
C ALA A 26 -6.91 -25.96 -6.35
N GLY A 27 -8.18 -26.08 -5.93
CA GLY A 27 -8.61 -26.99 -4.88
C GLY A 27 -8.20 -26.61 -3.45
N ARG A 28 -7.65 -25.42 -3.23
CA ARG A 28 -7.19 -24.95 -1.93
C ARG A 28 -7.88 -23.65 -1.53
N THR A 29 -8.02 -23.42 -0.22
CA THR A 29 -8.43 -22.13 0.33
C THR A 29 -7.20 -21.25 0.48
N LEU A 30 -7.30 -20.00 0.04
CA LEU A 30 -6.22 -19.02 0.07
C LEU A 30 -6.51 -17.93 1.11
N ASP A 31 -5.59 -17.72 2.05
CA ASP A 31 -5.62 -16.59 2.95
C ASP A 31 -4.93 -15.38 2.29
N VAL A 32 -5.71 -14.36 1.98
CA VAL A 32 -5.21 -13.13 1.33
C VAL A 32 -5.03 -12.04 2.37
N VAL A 33 -3.78 -11.62 2.56
CA VAL A 33 -3.40 -10.54 3.49
C VAL A 33 -3.17 -9.27 2.69
N ILE A 34 -4.07 -8.30 2.79
CA ILE A 34 -4.02 -7.04 2.02
C ILE A 34 -3.36 -5.95 2.85
N VAL A 35 -2.30 -5.35 2.29
CA VAL A 35 -1.57 -4.24 2.92
C VAL A 35 -2.31 -2.92 2.69
N LEU A 36 -2.77 -2.31 3.77
CA LEU A 36 -3.39 -0.99 3.76
C LEU A 36 -2.32 0.13 3.87
N ASP A 37 -2.56 1.40 3.38
CA ASP A 37 -3.80 1.85 2.71
C ASP A 37 -3.72 1.66 1.19
N ASN A 38 -2.54 1.60 0.60
CA ASN A 38 -2.36 1.65 -0.85
C ASN A 38 -2.93 0.42 -1.57
N GLY A 39 -2.90 -0.75 -0.92
CA GLY A 39 -3.27 -2.03 -1.51
C GLY A 39 -4.78 -2.31 -1.56
N TYR A 40 -5.63 -1.50 -0.92
CA TYR A 40 -7.04 -1.86 -0.72
C TYR A 40 -7.83 -2.04 -2.03
N LEU A 41 -7.69 -1.15 -3.02
CA LEU A 41 -8.41 -1.29 -4.29
C LEU A 41 -7.89 -2.45 -5.13
N PHE A 42 -6.57 -2.60 -5.20
CA PHE A 42 -5.96 -3.73 -5.88
C PHE A 42 -6.37 -5.06 -5.24
N GLY A 43 -6.28 -5.17 -3.92
CA GLY A 43 -6.69 -6.34 -3.17
C GLY A 43 -8.17 -6.68 -3.39
N ALA A 44 -9.06 -5.69 -3.29
CA ALA A 44 -10.49 -5.88 -3.50
C ALA A 44 -10.82 -6.37 -4.92
N ASP A 45 -10.21 -5.81 -5.95
CA ASP A 45 -10.44 -6.25 -7.34
C ASP A 45 -9.81 -7.62 -7.62
N LEU A 46 -8.64 -7.90 -7.02
CA LEU A 46 -7.99 -9.20 -7.14
C LEU A 46 -8.83 -10.32 -6.53
N ILE A 47 -9.25 -10.19 -5.24
CA ILE A 47 -10.01 -11.25 -4.56
C ILE A 47 -11.34 -11.53 -5.26
N ARG A 48 -12.03 -10.52 -5.80
CA ARG A 48 -13.26 -10.70 -6.57
C ARG A 48 -13.04 -11.37 -7.93
N SER A 49 -11.80 -11.42 -8.40
CA SER A 49 -11.42 -12.05 -9.67
C SER A 49 -10.84 -13.45 -9.49
N LEU A 50 -10.57 -13.89 -8.24
CA LEU A 50 -10.10 -15.24 -7.94
C LEU A 50 -11.25 -16.23 -8.03
N SER A 51 -10.96 -17.45 -8.53
CA SER A 51 -11.91 -18.57 -8.62
C SER A 51 -11.69 -19.64 -7.53
N VAL A 52 -10.84 -19.37 -6.54
CA VAL A 52 -10.61 -20.23 -5.37
C VAL A 52 -11.27 -19.61 -4.14
N PRO A 53 -11.66 -20.40 -3.12
CA PRO A 53 -12.16 -19.88 -1.84
C PRO A 53 -11.10 -19.01 -1.17
N VAL A 54 -11.51 -17.81 -0.66
CA VAL A 54 -10.62 -16.81 -0.08
C VAL A 54 -11.06 -16.42 1.32
N ILE A 55 -10.09 -16.33 2.24
CA ILE A 55 -10.26 -15.68 3.54
C ILE A 55 -9.43 -14.39 3.49
N CYS A 56 -10.08 -13.25 3.77
CA CYS A 56 -9.43 -11.94 3.68
C CYS A 56 -8.95 -11.46 5.04
N HIS A 57 -7.72 -10.96 5.08
CA HIS A 57 -7.12 -10.30 6.22
C HIS A 57 -6.58 -8.94 5.78
N PHE A 58 -6.52 -8.00 6.71
CA PHE A 58 -6.00 -6.66 6.45
C PHE A 58 -4.89 -6.36 7.44
N VAL A 59 -3.77 -5.87 6.91
CA VAL A 59 -2.66 -5.40 7.74
C VAL A 59 -2.35 -3.95 7.37
N ARG A 60 -2.07 -3.14 8.37
CA ARG A 60 -1.60 -1.79 8.19
C ARG A 60 -0.18 -1.69 8.72
N ALA A 61 0.77 -1.46 7.81
CA ALA A 61 2.14 -1.19 8.19
C ALA A 61 2.33 0.34 8.28
N GLU A 62 2.45 0.86 9.48
CA GLU A 62 2.78 2.27 9.73
C GLU A 62 4.25 2.37 10.10
N MET A 63 5.01 3.14 9.32
CA MET A 63 6.36 3.53 9.73
C MET A 63 6.28 4.76 10.62
N ARG A 64 6.73 4.64 11.86
CA ARG A 64 6.86 5.76 12.79
C ARG A 64 8.34 6.04 13.02
N ASP A 65 8.74 7.27 12.79
CA ASP A 65 10.06 7.75 13.16
C ASP A 65 10.00 8.14 14.65
N LEU A 66 10.52 7.28 15.52
CA LEU A 66 10.62 7.56 16.96
C LEU A 66 11.97 8.24 17.23
N LYS A 67 11.90 9.45 17.78
CA LYS A 67 13.06 10.12 18.35
C LYS A 67 13.17 9.73 19.82
N LEU A 68 13.89 8.67 20.13
CA LEU A 68 14.24 8.30 21.50
C LEU A 68 15.72 8.55 21.74
N ALA A 69 16.02 9.38 22.74
CA ALA A 69 17.39 9.62 23.23
C ALA A 69 18.42 9.98 22.13
N GLY A 70 18.03 10.79 21.13
CA GLY A 70 18.95 11.24 20.08
C GLY A 70 19.15 10.24 18.93
N HIS A 71 18.50 9.08 18.95
CA HIS A 71 18.53 8.09 17.86
C HIS A 71 17.19 8.08 17.12
N GLU A 72 17.25 8.16 15.78
CA GLU A 72 16.07 7.94 14.93
C GLU A 72 15.86 6.43 14.79
N ARG A 73 14.81 5.90 15.44
CA ARG A 73 14.38 4.51 15.27
C ARG A 73 13.12 4.48 14.44
N ARG A 74 13.12 3.65 13.40
CA ARG A 74 11.95 3.42 12.55
C ARG A 74 11.28 2.13 12.99
N GLU A 75 10.01 2.23 13.41
CA GLU A 75 9.21 1.08 13.81
C GLU A 75 8.07 0.87 12.82
N ILE A 76 7.77 -0.39 12.54
CA ILE A 76 6.62 -0.78 11.72
C ILE A 76 5.56 -1.35 12.67
N TYR A 77 4.43 -0.64 12.77
CA TYR A 77 3.27 -1.13 13.50
C TYR A 77 2.33 -1.85 12.54
N PHE A 78 1.86 -3.03 12.92
CA PHE A 78 0.85 -3.77 12.17
C PHE A 78 -0.19 -4.35 13.13
N SER A 79 -1.40 -4.55 12.65
CA SER A 79 -2.41 -5.30 13.39
C SER A 79 -1.99 -6.75 13.53
N TRP A 80 -2.37 -7.39 14.64
CA TRP A 80 -1.97 -8.76 14.99
C TRP A 80 -2.10 -9.72 13.81
N PRO A 81 -1.09 -10.55 13.50
CA PRO A 81 -1.16 -11.48 12.39
C PRO A 81 -2.24 -12.53 12.64
N PRO A 82 -3.02 -12.90 11.61
CA PRO A 82 -4.00 -13.95 11.72
C PRO A 82 -3.33 -15.32 12.02
N LYS A 83 -4.09 -16.27 12.57
CA LYS A 83 -3.62 -17.66 12.77
C LYS A 83 -3.53 -18.36 11.42
N LEU A 84 -2.33 -18.45 10.84
CA LEU A 84 -2.09 -18.95 9.48
C LEU A 84 -1.39 -20.30 9.42
N ARG A 85 -1.27 -21.01 10.55
CA ARG A 85 -0.56 -22.29 10.61
C ARG A 85 -1.11 -23.31 9.59
N GLY A 86 -0.23 -23.81 8.72
CA GLY A 86 -0.57 -24.77 7.67
C GLY A 86 -1.43 -24.21 6.52
N ARG A 87 -1.65 -22.91 6.47
CA ARG A 87 -2.45 -22.21 5.44
C ARG A 87 -1.58 -21.76 4.28
N ASP A 88 -2.18 -21.65 3.09
CA ASP A 88 -1.55 -20.96 1.97
C ASP A 88 -1.87 -19.48 2.06
N VAL A 89 -0.83 -18.62 2.02
CA VAL A 89 -0.94 -17.18 2.23
C VAL A 89 -0.49 -16.43 1.00
N LEU A 90 -1.27 -15.42 0.62
CA LEU A 90 -0.92 -14.45 -0.41
C LEU A 90 -0.87 -13.06 0.22
N LEU A 91 0.32 -12.50 0.36
CA LEU A 91 0.50 -11.09 0.72
C LEU A 91 0.24 -10.22 -0.50
N VAL A 92 -0.66 -9.25 -0.39
CA VAL A 92 -1.08 -8.39 -1.51
C VAL A 92 -0.77 -6.94 -1.18
N ASP A 93 0.06 -6.30 -2.00
CA ASP A 93 0.37 -4.88 -1.87
C ASP A 93 0.31 -4.17 -3.23
N ALA A 94 0.08 -2.86 -3.22
CA ALA A 94 0.03 -2.08 -4.45
C ALA A 94 1.41 -1.88 -5.09
N ILE A 95 2.45 -1.66 -4.29
CA ILE A 95 3.77 -1.30 -4.81
C ILE A 95 4.87 -2.02 -4.04
N LEU A 96 5.70 -2.75 -4.76
CA LEU A 96 6.97 -3.25 -4.29
C LEU A 96 8.08 -2.28 -4.71
N ASN A 97 8.52 -1.45 -3.76
CA ASN A 97 9.54 -0.42 -3.97
C ASN A 97 10.91 -0.89 -3.42
N THR A 98 11.26 -0.49 -2.21
CA THR A 98 12.51 -0.91 -1.56
C THR A 98 12.50 -2.36 -1.07
N GLY A 99 11.32 -2.93 -0.85
CA GLY A 99 11.12 -4.27 -0.31
C GLY A 99 11.06 -4.34 1.23
N VAL A 100 11.43 -3.26 1.94
CA VAL A 100 11.54 -3.28 3.42
C VAL A 100 10.23 -3.64 4.11
N THR A 101 9.11 -3.06 3.68
CA THR A 101 7.80 -3.33 4.28
C THR A 101 7.36 -4.77 4.01
N GLN A 102 7.51 -5.23 2.77
CA GLN A 102 7.08 -6.57 2.38
C GLN A 102 7.94 -7.65 3.06
N ASP A 103 9.26 -7.48 3.12
CA ASP A 103 10.16 -8.39 3.82
C ASP A 103 9.80 -8.51 5.31
N PHE A 104 9.59 -7.38 5.97
CA PHE A 104 9.14 -7.36 7.36
C PHE A 104 7.81 -8.11 7.55
N LEU A 105 6.80 -7.80 6.74
CA LEU A 105 5.49 -8.44 6.84
C LEU A 105 5.56 -9.94 6.55
N MET A 106 6.33 -10.36 5.55
CA MET A 106 6.49 -11.79 5.24
C MET A 106 7.14 -12.53 6.41
N LYS A 107 8.20 -11.99 7.02
CA LYS A 107 8.84 -12.58 8.21
C LYS A 107 7.87 -12.71 9.39
N GLN A 108 7.05 -11.68 9.63
CA GLN A 108 6.04 -11.73 10.68
C GLN A 108 4.95 -12.77 10.41
N LEU A 109 4.53 -12.94 9.16
CA LEU A 109 3.57 -13.97 8.77
C LEU A 109 4.17 -15.37 8.87
N GLU A 110 5.48 -15.53 8.60
CA GLU A 110 6.22 -16.81 8.75
C GLU A 110 6.22 -17.33 10.19
N GLU A 111 6.19 -16.45 11.19
CA GLU A 111 6.08 -16.84 12.62
C GLU A 111 4.83 -17.69 12.89
N SER A 112 3.76 -17.51 12.13
CA SER A 112 2.54 -18.32 12.21
C SER A 112 2.67 -19.70 11.55
N ARG A 113 3.84 -20.03 10.96
CA ARG A 113 4.14 -21.31 10.26
C ARG A 113 3.10 -21.67 9.20
N PRO A 114 2.84 -20.80 8.23
CA PRO A 114 1.98 -21.13 7.09
C PRO A 114 2.63 -22.23 6.23
N ARG A 115 1.81 -22.88 5.38
CA ARG A 115 2.30 -23.87 4.41
C ARG A 115 3.09 -23.20 3.28
N SER A 116 2.63 -22.04 2.86
CA SER A 116 3.30 -21.21 1.86
C SER A 116 2.97 -19.74 2.06
N ILE A 117 3.92 -18.84 1.71
CA ILE A 117 3.68 -17.42 1.56
C ILE A 117 4.18 -17.00 0.18
N ARG A 118 3.34 -16.30 -0.58
CA ARG A 118 3.72 -15.65 -1.83
C ARG A 118 3.30 -14.19 -1.83
N LEU A 119 3.98 -13.38 -2.63
CA LEU A 119 3.75 -11.94 -2.75
C LEU A 119 3.12 -11.61 -4.11
N ALA A 120 2.02 -10.87 -4.08
CA ALA A 120 1.40 -10.27 -5.26
C ALA A 120 1.44 -8.75 -5.18
N VAL A 121 1.91 -8.10 -6.24
CA VAL A 121 1.97 -6.64 -6.31
C VAL A 121 1.41 -6.12 -7.63
N LEU A 122 0.75 -4.97 -7.58
CA LEU A 122 0.27 -4.33 -8.80
C LEU A 122 1.43 -3.69 -9.57
N PHE A 123 2.36 -3.06 -8.85
CA PHE A 123 3.52 -2.39 -9.44
C PHE A 123 4.81 -2.86 -8.77
N ASP A 124 5.73 -3.37 -9.57
CA ASP A 124 7.10 -3.68 -9.14
C ASP A 124 8.07 -2.62 -9.66
N LYS A 125 8.95 -2.13 -8.77
CA LYS A 125 10.01 -1.14 -9.05
C LYS A 125 11.38 -1.73 -8.76
N PRO A 126 11.91 -2.61 -9.61
CA PRO A 126 13.16 -3.33 -9.32
C PRO A 126 14.36 -2.39 -9.13
N GLY A 127 14.42 -1.27 -9.84
CA GLY A 127 15.51 -0.28 -9.71
C GLY A 127 15.58 0.46 -8.35
N ALA A 128 14.55 0.33 -7.51
CA ALA A 128 14.53 0.93 -6.17
C ALA A 128 14.76 -0.08 -5.04
N ARG A 129 15.01 -1.36 -5.37
CA ARG A 129 15.15 -2.46 -4.44
C ARG A 129 16.35 -2.26 -3.50
N LYS A 130 16.12 -2.48 -2.20
CA LYS A 130 17.17 -2.50 -1.16
C LYS A 130 17.38 -3.87 -0.55
N LEU A 131 16.41 -4.76 -0.67
CA LEU A 131 16.43 -6.13 -0.17
C LEU A 131 16.18 -7.08 -1.33
N ASP A 132 16.76 -8.28 -1.30
CA ASP A 132 16.52 -9.31 -2.33
C ASP A 132 15.15 -9.98 -2.08
N ILE A 133 14.09 -9.28 -2.45
CA ILE A 133 12.71 -9.77 -2.42
C ILE A 133 12.10 -9.65 -3.80
N LYS A 134 11.39 -10.70 -4.22
CA LYS A 134 10.69 -10.78 -5.51
C LYS A 134 9.23 -11.09 -5.26
N ALA A 135 8.35 -10.50 -6.08
CA ALA A 135 6.95 -10.86 -6.07
C ALA A 135 6.72 -11.99 -7.10
N GLU A 136 6.05 -13.07 -6.68
CA GLU A 136 5.65 -14.16 -7.56
C GLU A 136 4.61 -13.69 -8.59
N TYR A 137 3.78 -12.73 -8.19
CA TYR A 137 2.74 -12.20 -9.07
C TYR A 137 2.88 -10.70 -9.21
N THR A 138 3.36 -10.26 -10.36
CA THR A 138 3.58 -8.84 -10.65
C THR A 138 2.63 -8.35 -11.73
N GLY A 139 1.88 -7.29 -11.44
CA GLY A 139 1.02 -6.63 -12.41
C GLY A 139 1.83 -5.92 -13.49
N PHE A 140 2.58 -4.93 -13.12
CA PHE A 140 3.37 -4.11 -14.02
C PHE A 140 4.77 -3.87 -13.43
N SER A 141 5.80 -4.00 -14.25
CA SER A 141 7.13 -3.50 -13.91
C SER A 141 7.25 -2.04 -14.33
N SER A 142 7.88 -1.22 -13.52
CA SER A 142 8.00 0.21 -13.80
C SER A 142 9.28 0.83 -13.25
N ALA A 143 9.79 1.83 -13.98
CA ALA A 143 10.77 2.75 -13.45
C ALA A 143 10.16 3.70 -12.39
N SER A 144 10.99 4.44 -11.68
CA SER A 144 10.71 5.18 -10.45
C SER A 144 9.80 6.40 -10.54
N ASN A 145 8.60 6.30 -11.06
CA ASN A 145 7.66 7.43 -11.05
C ASN A 145 6.76 7.40 -9.80
N TYR A 146 6.42 8.56 -9.26
CA TYR A 146 5.39 8.70 -8.23
C TYR A 146 4.03 8.68 -8.90
N TRP A 147 3.19 7.73 -8.48
CA TRP A 147 1.85 7.55 -8.99
C TRP A 147 0.78 7.89 -7.96
N VAL A 148 -0.36 8.30 -8.46
CA VAL A 148 -1.59 8.54 -7.70
C VAL A 148 -2.76 7.89 -8.42
N GLY A 149 -3.81 7.62 -7.68
CA GLY A 149 -5.01 6.98 -8.21
C GLY A 149 -5.02 5.47 -7.98
N TYR A 150 -6.19 4.88 -8.11
CA TYR A 150 -6.44 3.46 -7.88
C TYR A 150 -5.88 2.97 -6.52
N GLY A 151 -6.25 3.67 -5.45
CA GLY A 151 -5.77 3.40 -4.09
C GLY A 151 -4.48 4.12 -3.70
N LEU A 152 -3.65 4.49 -4.67
CA LEU A 152 -2.40 5.19 -4.41
C LEU A 152 -2.65 6.65 -4.06
N GLY A 153 -2.21 7.07 -2.88
CA GLY A 153 -2.30 8.45 -2.41
C GLY A 153 -1.10 9.29 -2.83
N GLY A 154 -1.35 10.57 -3.12
CA GLY A 154 -0.30 11.58 -3.15
C GLY A 154 0.31 11.83 -1.76
N ARG A 155 1.24 12.78 -1.65
CA ARG A 155 1.89 13.14 -0.37
C ARG A 155 0.91 13.60 0.71
N ASP A 156 -0.22 14.15 0.29
CA ASP A 156 -1.32 14.65 1.10
C ASP A 156 -2.49 13.65 1.23
N GLY A 157 -2.31 12.41 0.75
CA GLY A 157 -3.32 11.36 0.74
C GLY A 157 -4.41 11.52 -0.31
N LEU A 158 -4.37 12.57 -1.15
CA LEU A 158 -5.36 12.82 -2.19
C LEU A 158 -5.26 11.84 -3.36
N TYR A 159 -6.30 11.83 -4.20
CA TYR A 159 -6.39 11.10 -5.48
C TYR A 159 -6.56 9.59 -5.38
N ARG A 160 -6.68 8.99 -4.19
CA ARG A 160 -6.90 7.53 -4.04
C ARG A 160 -8.14 7.02 -4.76
N ASN A 161 -9.15 7.87 -4.91
CA ASN A 161 -10.46 7.57 -5.51
C ASN A 161 -10.46 7.54 -7.04
N LEU A 162 -9.38 7.95 -7.72
CA LEU A 162 -9.34 7.92 -9.18
C LEU A 162 -9.39 6.47 -9.69
N PRO A 163 -10.19 6.17 -10.75
CA PRO A 163 -10.32 4.80 -11.28
C PRO A 163 -9.14 4.36 -12.16
N TYR A 164 -8.13 5.19 -12.30
CA TYR A 164 -6.93 4.99 -13.10
C TYR A 164 -5.70 5.40 -12.30
N VAL A 165 -4.51 5.06 -12.81
CA VAL A 165 -3.24 5.53 -12.24
C VAL A 165 -2.65 6.62 -13.12
N ALA A 166 -2.26 7.72 -12.52
CA ALA A 166 -1.64 8.86 -13.17
C ALA A 166 -0.31 9.23 -12.50
N LEU A 167 0.51 9.98 -13.22
CA LEU A 167 1.70 10.60 -12.65
C LEU A 167 1.28 11.63 -11.60
N SER A 168 1.89 11.56 -10.42
CA SER A 168 1.66 12.56 -9.38
C SER A 168 1.98 13.95 -9.91
N PRO A 169 1.11 14.94 -9.69
CA PRO A 169 1.43 16.31 -10.05
C PRO A 169 2.70 16.75 -9.31
N PRO A 170 3.53 17.63 -9.92
CA PRO A 170 4.67 18.19 -9.21
C PRO A 170 4.18 18.85 -7.92
N SER A 171 4.90 18.63 -6.82
CA SER A 171 4.56 19.25 -5.54
C SER A 171 4.49 20.76 -5.74
N ARG A 172 3.33 21.39 -5.51
CA ARG A 172 3.29 22.83 -5.28
C ARG A 172 4.22 23.09 -4.10
N ARG A 173 5.37 23.69 -4.33
CA ARG A 173 6.16 24.27 -3.25
C ARG A 173 5.16 25.13 -2.47
N LYS A 174 4.98 24.86 -1.17
CA LYS A 174 4.26 25.79 -0.30
C LYS A 174 4.99 27.11 -0.44
N GLY A 175 4.42 28.01 -1.25
CA GLY A 175 4.88 29.38 -1.34
C GLY A 175 4.89 29.92 0.07
N ALA A 176 5.96 30.61 0.43
CA ALA A 176 6.11 31.28 1.70
C ALA A 176 4.80 32.02 2.02
N ALA A 177 4.11 31.56 3.07
CA ALA A 177 3.00 32.28 3.62
C ALA A 177 3.56 33.65 4.05
N THR A 178 3.30 34.66 3.25
CA THR A 178 3.58 36.06 3.55
C THR A 178 2.93 36.32 4.92
N ARG A 179 3.75 36.48 5.94
CA ARG A 179 3.35 36.99 7.25
C ARG A 179 2.71 38.34 7.04
N ARG A 180 1.40 38.39 6.83
CA ARG A 180 0.64 39.63 7.08
C ARG A 180 0.54 39.77 8.59
N ARG A 181 1.48 40.53 9.16
CA ARG A 181 1.32 41.16 10.45
C ARG A 181 0.17 42.16 10.30
N GLY A 182 -1.02 41.74 10.70
CA GLY A 182 -2.16 42.61 10.93
C GLY A 182 -2.27 42.83 12.45
N ALA A 183 -1.79 43.96 12.89
CA ALA A 183 -2.07 44.48 14.22
C ALA A 183 -3.57 44.79 14.31
N ALA A 184 -4.29 44.08 15.14
CA ALA A 184 -5.61 44.52 15.60
C ALA A 184 -5.62 44.39 17.14
N ARG A 185 -5.37 45.54 17.77
CA ARG A 185 -5.75 45.79 19.17
C ARG A 185 -7.27 45.77 19.24
N GLY A 186 -7.86 44.87 20.01
CA GLY A 186 -9.29 44.75 20.27
C GLY A 186 -9.58 44.36 21.71
N ARG A 187 -9.89 45.33 22.52
CA ARG A 187 -10.44 45.43 23.88
C ARG A 187 -11.13 44.14 24.37
N VAL A 188 -10.63 43.71 25.51
CA VAL A 188 -11.32 42.81 26.43
C VAL A 188 -12.48 43.58 27.06
N LYS A 189 -13.75 43.11 26.84
CA LYS A 189 -14.90 43.50 27.67
C LYS A 189 -15.10 42.43 28.71
N SER A 190 -14.94 42.84 29.96
CA SER A 190 -15.30 42.10 31.15
C SER A 190 -16.82 41.89 31.22
N TRP A 191 -17.25 40.64 31.37
CA TRP A 191 -18.60 40.33 31.84
C TRP A 191 -18.56 40.12 33.32
N LYS A 192 -19.29 41.01 34.04
CA LYS A 192 -19.79 40.79 35.40
C LYS A 192 -21.28 40.49 35.27
N GLY A 193 -21.73 39.45 35.96
CA GLY A 193 -23.10 39.05 36.08
C GLY A 193 -23.18 37.60 36.49
#